data_9b42318ab9e20965f287fb7ba95987d8
#
_entry.id   9b42318ab9e20965f287fb7ba95987d8
#
_cell.length_a   1.000
_cell.length_b   1.000
_cell.length_c   1.000
_cell.angle_alpha   90.00
_cell.angle_beta   90.00
_cell.angle_gamma   90.00
#
_symmetry.space_group_name_H-M   'P 1'
#
loop_
_entity.id
_entity.type
_entity.pdbx_description
1 polymer ?
#
loop_
_entity_poly.entity_id
_entity_poly.type
_entity_poly.pdbx_seq_one_letter_code
_entity_poly.pdbx_strand_id
1 'polypeptide(L)'
;MDDLFSDIPEEVRRTTPLDLPPPQTEEEIWKDATRLLGSNVPINSRPSFIGAGLYSNHVPAMVPMLATRGEFLTSYTPYQPEVSQGMLQAMWEFQTMVSELVGLPVSNVSMYDASTAAAEAITTAVRVVNRKVEQKNTVYVSELVPDHRFSVIQNYTQGGGITIKRIPHDEDGFIS
;
A
#
# COMPACT_ATOMS: atom_id res chain seq x y z
N MET A 1 11.86 38.99 0.14
CA MET A 1 11.41 37.55 -0.02
C MET A 1 11.13 37.23 -1.48
N ASP A 2 10.70 38.20 -2.29
CA ASP A 2 10.44 38.00 -3.73
C ASP A 2 11.70 37.63 -4.53
N ASP A 3 12.86 38.12 -4.10
CA ASP A 3 14.15 37.81 -4.75
C ASP A 3 14.48 36.29 -4.70
N LEU A 4 13.92 35.57 -3.75
CA LEU A 4 14.10 34.10 -3.63
C LEU A 4 13.37 33.32 -4.74
N PHE A 5 12.46 33.95 -5.45
CA PHE A 5 11.66 33.35 -6.51
C PHE A 5 11.98 33.96 -7.89
N SER A 6 13.11 34.66 -8.01
CA SER A 6 13.50 35.32 -9.26
C SER A 6 13.85 34.38 -10.40
N ASP A 7 14.11 33.10 -10.10
CA ASP A 7 14.38 32.05 -11.06
C ASP A 7 13.09 31.38 -11.62
N ILE A 8 11.92 31.72 -11.05
CA ILE A 8 10.63 31.22 -11.56
C ILE A 8 10.18 32.17 -12.69
N PRO A 9 9.95 31.65 -13.93
CA PRO A 9 9.42 32.43 -15.02
C PRO A 9 8.12 33.14 -14.67
N GLU A 10 7.94 34.39 -15.09
CA GLU A 10 6.77 35.21 -14.75
C GLU A 10 5.45 34.56 -15.22
N GLU A 11 5.47 33.89 -16.38
CA GLU A 11 4.30 33.22 -16.95
C GLU A 11 3.74 32.05 -16.10
N VAL A 12 4.59 31.44 -15.24
CA VAL A 12 4.16 30.36 -14.35
C VAL A 12 4.11 30.78 -12.88
N ARG A 13 4.60 31.99 -12.59
CA ARG A 13 4.59 32.53 -11.23
C ARG A 13 3.19 32.99 -10.84
N ARG A 14 2.65 32.35 -9.80
CA ARG A 14 1.36 32.77 -9.25
C ARG A 14 1.50 34.08 -8.47
N THR A 15 0.79 35.10 -8.89
CA THR A 15 0.77 36.42 -8.24
C THR A 15 -0.44 36.62 -7.32
N THR A 16 -1.47 35.77 -7.47
CA THR A 16 -2.68 35.85 -6.64
C THR A 16 -2.59 34.87 -5.47
N PRO A 17 -3.07 35.23 -4.28
CA PRO A 17 -3.20 34.30 -3.16
C PRO A 17 -3.98 33.04 -3.55
N LEU A 18 -3.69 31.93 -2.88
CA LEU A 18 -4.50 30.72 -3.00
C LEU A 18 -5.90 31.00 -2.45
N ASP A 19 -6.93 30.53 -3.15
CA ASP A 19 -8.31 30.55 -2.66
C ASP A 19 -8.48 29.41 -1.64
N LEU A 20 -8.01 29.65 -0.44
CA LEU A 20 -8.09 28.72 0.69
C LEU A 20 -8.93 29.35 1.80
N PRO A 21 -9.67 28.52 2.54
CA PRO A 21 -10.33 29.01 3.75
C PRO A 21 -9.30 29.61 4.73
N PRO A 22 -9.73 30.54 5.59
CA PRO A 22 -8.85 31.10 6.62
C PRO A 22 -8.34 29.99 7.58
N PRO A 23 -7.19 30.19 8.21
CA PRO A 23 -6.69 29.24 9.19
C PRO A 23 -7.67 29.11 10.37
N GLN A 24 -7.82 27.90 10.85
CA GLN A 24 -8.69 27.56 11.98
C GLN A 24 -7.83 27.15 13.17
N THR A 25 -8.37 27.30 14.37
CA THR A 25 -7.78 26.75 15.60
C THR A 25 -7.95 25.23 15.63
N GLU A 26 -7.13 24.56 16.43
CA GLU A 26 -7.26 23.11 16.63
C GLU A 26 -8.67 22.71 17.09
N GLU A 27 -9.27 23.50 17.98
CA GLU A 27 -10.61 23.24 18.47
C GLU A 27 -11.67 23.32 17.36
N GLU A 28 -11.57 24.31 16.47
CA GLU A 28 -12.47 24.48 15.32
C GLU A 28 -12.32 23.32 14.34
N ILE A 29 -11.08 22.94 14.01
CA ILE A 29 -10.80 21.77 13.14
C ILE A 29 -11.37 20.50 13.76
N TRP A 30 -11.19 20.30 15.07
CA TRP A 30 -11.73 19.12 15.76
C TRP A 30 -13.25 19.05 15.71
N LYS A 31 -13.92 20.19 15.92
CA LYS A 31 -15.39 20.29 15.80
C LYS A 31 -15.87 19.98 14.39
N ASP A 32 -15.22 20.56 13.39
CA ASP A 32 -15.57 20.34 11.99
C ASP A 32 -15.32 18.90 11.56
N ALA A 33 -14.18 18.31 11.90
CA ALA A 33 -13.86 16.92 11.64
C ALA A 33 -14.89 15.98 12.29
N THR A 34 -15.23 16.21 13.56
CA THR A 34 -16.22 15.41 14.28
C THR A 34 -17.60 15.52 13.61
N ARG A 35 -18.01 16.72 13.21
CA ARG A 35 -19.27 16.94 12.49
C ARG A 35 -19.31 16.22 11.15
N LEU A 36 -18.26 16.32 10.34
CA LEU A 36 -18.15 15.70 9.03
C LEU A 36 -18.10 14.17 9.11
N LEU A 37 -17.32 13.65 10.05
CA LEU A 37 -17.15 12.22 10.23
C LEU A 37 -18.26 11.56 11.04
N GLY A 38 -19.05 12.34 11.76
CA GLY A 38 -20.12 11.85 12.64
C GLY A 38 -21.25 11.11 11.92
N SER A 39 -21.39 11.30 10.60
CA SER A 39 -22.33 10.54 9.77
C SER A 39 -21.83 9.14 9.37
N ASN A 40 -20.53 8.87 9.54
CA ASN A 40 -19.99 7.56 9.24
C ASN A 40 -20.39 6.54 10.31
N VAL A 41 -20.64 5.33 9.85
CA VAL A 41 -20.90 4.18 10.72
C VAL A 41 -19.67 3.27 10.71
N PRO A 42 -18.84 3.29 11.77
CA PRO A 42 -17.68 2.42 11.84
C PRO A 42 -18.06 0.94 11.78
N ILE A 43 -17.29 0.15 11.06
CA ILE A 43 -17.54 -1.29 10.88
C ILE A 43 -17.67 -2.04 12.21
N ASN A 44 -16.99 -1.57 13.25
CA ASN A 44 -17.03 -2.20 14.59
C ASN A 44 -18.27 -1.82 15.42
N SER A 45 -19.09 -0.87 14.95
CA SER A 45 -20.27 -0.41 15.70
C SER A 45 -21.52 -1.24 15.42
N ARG A 46 -21.53 -1.99 14.32
CA ARG A 46 -22.67 -2.84 13.89
C ARG A 46 -22.15 -4.06 13.12
N PRO A 47 -22.91 -5.18 13.07
CA PRO A 47 -22.62 -6.26 12.13
C PRO A 47 -22.62 -5.73 10.70
N SER A 48 -21.57 -6.04 9.93
CA SER A 48 -21.44 -5.64 8.55
C SER A 48 -21.44 -6.86 7.62
N PHE A 49 -22.27 -6.80 6.59
CA PHE A 49 -22.38 -7.82 5.54
C PHE A 49 -21.99 -7.27 4.17
N ILE A 50 -21.25 -6.17 4.13
CA ILE A 50 -20.85 -5.50 2.88
C ILE A 50 -19.91 -6.40 2.06
N GLY A 51 -19.04 -7.18 2.72
CA GLY A 51 -18.04 -8.01 2.04
C GLY A 51 -16.95 -7.15 1.41
N ALA A 52 -16.68 -7.39 0.11
CA ALA A 52 -15.69 -6.65 -0.68
C ALA A 52 -14.25 -6.62 -0.08
N GLY A 53 -13.89 -7.63 0.71
CA GLY A 53 -12.58 -7.72 1.36
C GLY A 53 -12.43 -6.89 2.64
N LEU A 54 -13.51 -6.27 3.12
CA LEU A 54 -13.55 -5.52 4.38
C LEU A 54 -14.03 -6.43 5.52
N TYR A 55 -13.09 -6.85 6.35
CA TYR A 55 -13.36 -7.71 7.49
C TYR A 55 -12.94 -7.03 8.78
N SER A 56 -13.74 -7.25 9.84
CA SER A 56 -13.38 -6.80 11.17
C SER A 56 -12.33 -7.73 11.76
N ASN A 57 -11.16 -7.19 12.07
CA ASN A 57 -10.08 -7.91 12.73
C ASN A 57 -9.89 -7.37 14.14
N HIS A 58 -9.69 -8.29 15.10
CA HIS A 58 -9.33 -7.87 16.45
C HIS A 58 -7.88 -7.39 16.48
N VAL A 59 -7.68 -6.16 16.95
CA VAL A 59 -6.36 -5.60 17.21
C VAL A 59 -6.17 -5.50 18.72
N PRO A 60 -5.30 -6.31 19.33
CA PRO A 60 -5.01 -6.22 20.77
C PRO A 60 -4.52 -4.83 21.16
N ALA A 61 -4.91 -4.35 22.34
CA ALA A 61 -4.52 -3.02 22.83
C ALA A 61 -2.99 -2.83 22.91
N MET A 62 -2.24 -3.89 23.09
CA MET A 62 -0.78 -3.89 23.07
C MET A 62 -0.20 -3.45 21.71
N VAL A 63 -0.85 -3.76 20.60
CA VAL A 63 -0.33 -3.46 19.26
C VAL A 63 -0.15 -1.95 19.04
N PRO A 64 -1.16 -1.09 19.17
CA PRO A 64 -0.96 0.33 19.02
C PRO A 64 -0.02 0.91 20.10
N MET A 65 -0.04 0.38 21.32
CA MET A 65 0.87 0.82 22.39
C MET A 65 2.33 0.58 22.03
N LEU A 66 2.67 -0.57 21.45
CA LEU A 66 4.03 -0.87 21.02
C LEU A 66 4.40 -0.13 19.73
N ALA A 67 3.49 -0.08 18.74
CA ALA A 67 3.73 0.58 17.48
C ALA A 67 3.96 2.09 17.58
N THR A 68 3.40 2.73 18.61
CA THR A 68 3.55 4.17 18.87
C THR A 68 4.75 4.52 19.74
N ARG A 69 5.61 3.58 20.09
CA ARG A 69 6.83 3.88 20.84
C ARG A 69 7.79 4.72 20.01
N GLY A 70 8.47 5.66 20.66
CA GLY A 70 9.40 6.59 20.01
C GLY A 70 10.51 5.90 19.22
N GLU A 71 10.96 4.73 19.67
CA GLU A 71 11.99 3.95 18.99
C GLU A 71 11.61 3.50 17.58
N PHE A 72 10.30 3.37 17.32
CA PHE A 72 9.77 3.00 16.00
C PHE A 72 9.26 4.20 15.21
N LEU A 73 8.55 5.12 15.88
CA LEU A 73 7.94 6.29 15.21
C LEU A 73 8.95 7.30 14.68
N THR A 74 10.10 7.42 15.32
CA THR A 74 11.14 8.38 14.92
C THR A 74 11.99 7.91 13.76
N SER A 75 11.95 6.64 13.39
CA SER A 75 12.65 6.09 12.24
C SER A 75 11.87 6.36 10.98
N TYR A 76 12.36 7.30 10.14
CA TYR A 76 11.77 7.51 8.82
C TYR A 76 12.06 6.34 7.88
N THR A 77 13.33 6.03 7.70
CA THR A 77 13.81 4.92 6.89
C THR A 77 15.19 4.50 7.41
N PRO A 78 15.51 3.21 7.49
CA PRO A 78 16.79 2.75 8.02
C PRO A 78 17.94 2.87 7.00
N TYR A 79 18.17 4.05 6.45
CA TYR A 79 19.27 4.31 5.51
C TYR A 79 20.65 4.18 6.14
N GLN A 80 20.75 4.56 7.41
CA GLN A 80 21.99 4.44 8.19
C GLN A 80 21.85 3.24 9.12
N PRO A 81 22.40 2.07 8.75
CA PRO A 81 22.25 0.86 9.55
C PRO A 81 22.86 0.98 10.93
N GLU A 82 23.92 1.77 11.09
CA GLU A 82 24.59 2.00 12.37
C GLU A 82 23.71 2.67 13.44
N VAL A 83 22.68 3.43 13.03
CA VAL A 83 21.71 4.08 13.95
C VAL A 83 20.31 3.48 13.86
N SER A 84 20.13 2.42 13.07
CA SER A 84 18.84 1.78 12.81
C SER A 84 18.83 0.28 13.14
N GLN A 85 19.77 -0.21 13.93
CA GLN A 85 19.97 -1.64 14.17
C GLN A 85 18.74 -2.33 14.77
N GLY A 86 18.06 -1.68 15.73
CA GLY A 86 16.85 -2.23 16.32
C GLY A 86 15.69 -2.38 15.33
N MET A 87 15.49 -1.38 14.46
CA MET A 87 14.48 -1.44 13.42
C MET A 87 14.83 -2.50 12.36
N LEU A 88 16.08 -2.59 11.95
CA LEU A 88 16.53 -3.60 11.00
C LEU A 88 16.36 -5.01 11.55
N GLN A 89 16.61 -5.23 12.83
CA GLN A 89 16.35 -6.51 13.47
C GLN A 89 14.86 -6.85 13.51
N ALA A 90 14.01 -5.90 13.85
CA ALA A 90 12.55 -6.08 13.84
C ALA A 90 12.04 -6.47 12.44
N MET A 91 12.56 -5.82 11.39
CA MET A 91 12.24 -6.17 10.00
C MET A 91 12.72 -7.58 9.64
N TRP A 92 13.92 -7.97 10.07
CA TRP A 92 14.45 -9.31 9.86
C TRP A 92 13.59 -10.39 10.53
N GLU A 93 13.22 -10.17 11.77
CA GLU A 93 12.36 -11.09 12.53
C GLU A 93 10.98 -11.19 11.89
N PHE A 94 10.41 -10.07 11.41
CA PHE A 94 9.15 -10.05 10.66
C PHE A 94 9.22 -10.94 9.41
N GLN A 95 10.28 -10.80 8.58
CA GLN A 95 10.47 -11.63 7.38
C GLN A 95 10.56 -13.12 7.74
N THR A 96 11.27 -13.44 8.82
CA THR A 96 11.38 -14.82 9.30
C THR A 96 10.02 -15.38 9.73
N MET A 97 9.28 -14.64 10.55
CA MET A 97 7.95 -15.06 11.00
C MET A 97 6.98 -15.27 9.83
N VAL A 98 6.97 -14.36 8.86
CA VAL A 98 6.10 -14.51 7.67
C VAL A 98 6.52 -15.72 6.84
N SER A 99 7.82 -15.94 6.63
CA SER A 99 8.33 -17.11 5.92
C SER A 99 7.89 -18.44 6.57
N GLU A 100 8.00 -18.53 7.88
CA GLU A 100 7.52 -19.71 8.65
C GLU A 100 6.02 -19.91 8.53
N LEU A 101 5.23 -18.83 8.62
CA LEU A 101 3.76 -18.91 8.53
C LEU A 101 3.27 -19.38 7.15
N VAL A 102 3.92 -18.94 6.08
CA VAL A 102 3.50 -19.25 4.69
C VAL A 102 4.23 -20.46 4.11
N GLY A 103 5.25 -20.99 4.79
CA GLY A 103 6.03 -22.12 4.32
C GLY A 103 6.93 -21.82 3.12
N LEU A 104 7.34 -20.59 2.92
CA LEU A 104 8.24 -20.16 1.84
C LEU A 104 9.59 -19.76 2.42
N PRO A 105 10.71 -20.04 1.71
CA PRO A 105 12.05 -19.81 2.25
C PRO A 105 12.45 -18.35 2.38
N VAL A 106 11.76 -17.45 1.69
CA VAL A 106 12.07 -16.01 1.65
C VAL A 106 10.78 -15.19 1.64
N SER A 107 10.76 -14.17 2.46
CA SER A 107 9.75 -13.11 2.44
C SER A 107 10.41 -11.73 2.35
N ASN A 108 9.73 -10.75 1.78
CA ASN A 108 10.12 -9.35 1.92
C ASN A 108 9.57 -8.76 3.23
N VAL A 109 9.90 -7.51 3.52
CA VAL A 109 9.41 -6.85 4.75
C VAL A 109 7.94 -6.51 4.68
N SER A 110 7.43 -6.18 3.53
CA SER A 110 6.01 -5.98 3.21
C SER A 110 5.87 -5.19 1.92
N MET A 111 4.65 -5.15 1.39
CA MET A 111 4.23 -4.28 0.31
C MET A 111 3.02 -3.45 0.79
N TYR A 112 2.63 -2.42 0.05
CA TYR A 112 1.53 -1.54 0.46
C TYR A 112 0.20 -2.27 0.64
N ASP A 113 -0.14 -3.16 -0.30
CA ASP A 113 -1.36 -3.95 -0.29
C ASP A 113 -1.22 -5.22 -1.16
N ALA A 114 -2.24 -6.08 -1.11
CA ALA A 114 -2.24 -7.34 -1.84
C ALA A 114 -2.22 -7.16 -3.37
N SER A 115 -2.79 -6.09 -3.91
CA SER A 115 -2.85 -5.85 -5.35
C SER A 115 -1.50 -5.42 -5.89
N THR A 116 -0.83 -4.48 -5.20
CA THR A 116 0.53 -4.05 -5.55
C THR A 116 1.54 -5.16 -5.31
N ALA A 117 1.39 -5.96 -4.25
CA ALA A 117 2.23 -7.13 -4.01
C ALA A 117 2.14 -8.15 -5.15
N ALA A 118 0.93 -8.44 -5.63
CA ALA A 118 0.72 -9.33 -6.78
C ALA A 118 1.35 -8.74 -8.06
N ALA A 119 1.19 -7.45 -8.32
CA ALA A 119 1.76 -6.78 -9.47
C ALA A 119 3.30 -6.80 -9.47
N GLU A 120 3.91 -6.56 -8.31
CA GLU A 120 5.38 -6.65 -8.14
C GLU A 120 5.89 -8.09 -8.29
N ALA A 121 5.15 -9.08 -7.77
CA ALA A 121 5.48 -10.48 -7.96
C ALA A 121 5.45 -10.87 -9.44
N ILE A 122 4.42 -10.43 -10.19
CA ILE A 122 4.30 -10.63 -11.63
C ILE A 122 5.48 -10.00 -12.37
N THR A 123 5.78 -8.74 -12.08
CA THR A 123 6.89 -8.00 -12.70
C THR A 123 8.22 -8.70 -12.43
N THR A 124 8.44 -9.14 -11.20
CA THR A 124 9.64 -9.88 -10.80
C THR A 124 9.73 -11.22 -11.53
N ALA A 125 8.65 -11.99 -11.58
CA ALA A 125 8.60 -13.28 -12.25
C ALA A 125 8.94 -13.16 -13.76
N VAL A 126 8.33 -12.18 -14.45
CA VAL A 126 8.61 -11.91 -15.86
C VAL A 126 10.08 -11.55 -16.08
N ARG A 127 10.64 -10.68 -15.23
CA ARG A 127 12.07 -10.30 -15.32
C ARG A 127 13.01 -11.49 -15.11
N VAL A 128 12.70 -12.36 -14.15
CA VAL A 128 13.51 -13.54 -13.85
C VAL A 128 13.46 -14.55 -15.01
N VAL A 129 12.26 -14.80 -15.56
CA VAL A 129 12.08 -15.73 -16.69
C VAL A 129 12.80 -15.20 -17.91
N ASN A 130 12.63 -13.93 -18.26
CA ASN A 130 13.22 -13.32 -19.46
C ASN A 130 14.75 -13.21 -19.44
N ARG A 131 15.38 -13.42 -18.27
CA ARG A 131 16.86 -13.58 -18.20
C ARG A 131 17.35 -14.93 -18.72
N LYS A 132 16.47 -15.92 -18.82
CA LYS A 132 16.85 -17.32 -19.08
C LYS A 132 16.32 -17.86 -20.41
N VAL A 133 15.28 -17.26 -20.97
CA VAL A 133 14.55 -17.71 -22.16
C VAL A 133 14.06 -16.53 -23.00
N GLU A 134 13.58 -16.81 -24.22
CA GLU A 134 12.95 -15.81 -25.07
C GLU A 134 11.84 -15.05 -24.35
N GLN A 135 11.68 -13.77 -24.73
CA GLN A 135 10.81 -12.80 -24.10
C GLN A 135 9.36 -13.31 -23.96
N LYS A 136 8.98 -13.64 -22.74
CA LYS A 136 7.62 -14.09 -22.39
C LYS A 136 6.97 -13.02 -21.51
N ASN A 137 6.04 -12.28 -22.07
CA ASN A 137 5.40 -11.16 -21.39
C ASN A 137 3.90 -11.42 -21.09
N THR A 138 3.43 -12.66 -21.25
CA THR A 138 2.05 -13.02 -20.90
C THR A 138 2.03 -13.73 -19.54
N VAL A 139 1.19 -13.25 -18.64
CA VAL A 139 0.97 -13.84 -17.31
C VAL A 139 -0.51 -14.15 -17.15
N TYR A 140 -0.77 -15.29 -16.54
CA TYR A 140 -2.12 -15.75 -16.27
C TYR A 140 -2.46 -15.55 -14.79
N VAL A 141 -3.64 -14.99 -14.53
CA VAL A 141 -4.17 -14.71 -13.20
C VAL A 141 -5.56 -15.31 -13.10
N SER A 142 -5.86 -15.96 -11.99
CA SER A 142 -7.19 -16.55 -11.77
C SER A 142 -8.29 -15.48 -11.89
N GLU A 143 -9.41 -15.83 -12.52
CA GLU A 143 -10.58 -14.96 -12.58
C GLU A 143 -11.26 -14.76 -11.22
N LEU A 144 -10.93 -15.59 -10.22
CA LEU A 144 -11.38 -15.41 -8.84
C LEU A 144 -10.73 -14.19 -8.16
N VAL A 145 -9.67 -13.62 -8.76
CA VAL A 145 -9.13 -12.35 -8.29
C VAL A 145 -10.16 -11.25 -8.52
N PRO A 146 -10.61 -10.54 -7.47
CA PRO A 146 -11.63 -9.50 -7.59
C PRO A 146 -11.25 -8.41 -8.61
N ASP A 147 -12.24 -7.87 -9.32
CA ASP A 147 -12.02 -6.93 -10.42
C ASP A 147 -11.23 -5.68 -10.01
N HIS A 148 -11.49 -5.14 -8.82
CA HIS A 148 -10.75 -3.99 -8.33
C HIS A 148 -9.25 -4.30 -8.14
N ARG A 149 -8.89 -5.50 -7.67
CA ARG A 149 -7.50 -5.94 -7.56
C ARG A 149 -6.87 -6.21 -8.92
N PHE A 150 -7.64 -6.84 -9.80
CA PHE A 150 -7.20 -7.12 -11.16
C PHE A 150 -6.90 -5.83 -11.93
N SER A 151 -7.73 -4.80 -11.80
CA SER A 151 -7.53 -3.47 -12.39
C SER A 151 -6.21 -2.83 -11.91
N VAL A 152 -5.89 -2.92 -10.62
CA VAL A 152 -4.62 -2.42 -10.09
C VAL A 152 -3.44 -3.18 -10.68
N ILE A 153 -3.52 -4.52 -10.75
CA ILE A 153 -2.47 -5.35 -11.35
C ILE A 153 -2.23 -4.95 -12.81
N GLN A 154 -3.29 -4.78 -13.61
CA GLN A 154 -3.18 -4.34 -15.00
C GLN A 154 -2.51 -2.98 -15.12
N ASN A 155 -2.97 -2.00 -14.32
CA ASN A 155 -2.43 -0.65 -14.35
C ASN A 155 -0.94 -0.62 -13.99
N TYR A 156 -0.53 -1.42 -13.03
CA TYR A 156 0.85 -1.49 -12.55
C TYR A 156 1.80 -2.12 -13.58
N THR A 157 1.31 -3.13 -14.32
CA THR A 157 2.12 -3.95 -15.21
C THR A 157 2.15 -3.46 -16.66
N GLN A 158 1.18 -2.63 -17.07
CA GLN A 158 1.05 -2.17 -18.48
C GLN A 158 2.28 -1.43 -18.99
N GLY A 159 2.92 -0.59 -18.16
CA GLY A 159 4.12 0.15 -18.55
C GLY A 159 5.33 -0.74 -18.85
N GLY A 160 5.35 -1.96 -18.32
CA GLY A 160 6.36 -2.98 -18.60
C GLY A 160 6.07 -3.85 -19.82
N GLY A 161 5.01 -3.57 -20.57
CA GLY A 161 4.60 -4.39 -21.74
C GLY A 161 4.14 -5.80 -21.36
N ILE A 162 3.66 -6.00 -20.13
CA ILE A 162 3.17 -7.29 -19.62
C ILE A 162 1.68 -7.42 -19.93
N THR A 163 1.31 -8.50 -20.58
CA THR A 163 -0.08 -8.84 -20.87
C THR A 163 -0.63 -9.77 -19.80
N ILE A 164 -1.67 -9.33 -19.11
CA ILE A 164 -2.36 -10.15 -18.11
C ILE A 164 -3.60 -10.78 -18.71
N LYS A 165 -3.72 -12.10 -18.59
CA LYS A 165 -4.88 -12.87 -19.03
C LYS A 165 -5.52 -13.55 -17.83
N ARG A 166 -6.86 -13.60 -17.80
CA ARG A 166 -7.59 -14.35 -16.79
C ARG A 166 -7.66 -15.83 -17.17
N ILE A 167 -7.57 -16.70 -16.18
CA ILE A 167 -7.82 -18.13 -16.31
C ILE A 167 -9.19 -18.41 -15.67
N PRO A 168 -10.09 -19.09 -16.40
CA PRO A 168 -11.37 -19.49 -15.85
C PRO A 168 -11.19 -20.52 -14.74
N HIS A 169 -12.24 -20.72 -13.96
CA HIS A 169 -12.35 -21.74 -12.93
C HIS A 169 -13.59 -22.59 -13.19
N ASP A 170 -13.62 -23.80 -12.67
CA ASP A 170 -14.79 -24.67 -12.66
C ASP A 170 -15.78 -24.29 -11.53
N GLU A 171 -16.88 -25.06 -11.42
CA GLU A 171 -17.91 -24.83 -10.42
C GLU A 171 -17.40 -25.00 -8.97
N ASP A 172 -16.33 -25.77 -8.78
CA ASP A 172 -15.69 -26.01 -7.48
C ASP A 172 -14.59 -24.98 -7.18
N GLY A 173 -14.30 -24.06 -8.10
CA GLY A 173 -13.30 -23.01 -7.95
C GLY A 173 -11.86 -23.42 -8.31
N PHE A 174 -11.67 -24.58 -8.94
CA PHE A 174 -10.36 -24.99 -9.42
C PHE A 174 -10.04 -24.37 -10.80
N ILE A 175 -8.80 -24.00 -10.97
CA ILE A 175 -8.29 -23.53 -12.27
C ILE A 175 -8.16 -24.72 -13.22
N SER A 176 -8.81 -24.66 -14.36
CA SER A 176 -8.82 -25.72 -15.38
C SER A 176 -7.82 -25.41 -16.52
#